data_c6df72c5d6e8491a92c0e7650455263d
#
_entry.id   c6df72c5d6e8491a92c0e7650455263d
#
_cell.length_a   1.000
_cell.length_b   1.000
_cell.length_c   1.000
_cell.angle_alpha   90.00
_cell.angle_beta   90.00
_cell.angle_gamma   90.00
#
_symmetry.space_group_name_H-M   'P 1'
#
loop_
_entity.id
_entity.type
_entity.pdbx_description
1 polymer ?
#
loop_
_entity_poly.entity_id
_entity_poly.type
_entity_poly.pdbx_seq_one_letter_code
_entity_poly.pdbx_strand_id
1 'polypeptide(L)'
;MISNQIPDFIRELISFDLFPLTSAICVALSCGLIGNHLVLRKQSMMGDAISHAVLPGLVAAFLLSSSRSPMVMFLGAGASALITVALIELVKRLGRVEPGAAMGVVFSVMFALGVLMLEQASADHVDLDADCVLYGQLETLFFVAPNQWDQLLSIDTLRAIPTQVTTLIGLTVLVLIFKLALHKELRIASFDPGLATTQGIHAGLITVLLMIMTAACAVASFEAVGSILVIAMLICPAATARLCTDRLSTQIKLSAIFAVSSAIIGYLLASFVPEMLGMPSSLNAAGMMSTVSGAMVAIAAAASPSHGLIAKSRRQRSLRRSIAIEDLIGTLYRASEMGITRSPTTTIELTMHIKDLNQVIQAAERQDLVINH
;
A
#
# COMPACT_ATOMS: atom_id res chain seq x y z
N MET A 1 41.87 13.99 24.33
CA MET A 1 40.67 13.57 25.05
C MET A 1 39.52 13.81 24.10
N ILE A 2 39.02 12.77 23.43
CA ILE A 2 37.81 12.86 22.58
C ILE A 2 36.66 13.12 23.55
N SER A 3 35.99 14.23 23.42
CA SER A 3 34.87 14.61 24.27
C SER A 3 33.82 13.48 24.20
N ASN A 4 33.55 12.80 25.31
CA ASN A 4 32.55 11.74 25.44
C ASN A 4 31.11 12.31 25.41
N GLN A 5 31.00 13.62 25.13
CA GLN A 5 29.71 14.30 25.01
C GLN A 5 29.16 14.17 23.59
N ILE A 6 27.88 13.88 23.50
CA ILE A 6 27.15 13.86 22.23
C ILE A 6 26.98 15.30 21.73
N PRO A 7 27.36 15.63 20.48
CA PRO A 7 27.11 16.97 19.92
C PRO A 7 25.64 17.33 20.00
N ASP A 8 25.34 18.59 20.29
CA ASP A 8 23.95 19.05 20.49
C ASP A 8 23.04 18.74 19.28
N PHE A 9 23.54 18.90 18.07
CA PHE A 9 22.80 18.55 16.84
C PHE A 9 22.41 17.04 16.79
N ILE A 10 23.35 16.15 17.15
CA ILE A 10 23.06 14.70 17.13
C ILE A 10 22.10 14.34 18.26
N ARG A 11 22.23 14.99 19.41
CA ARG A 11 21.34 14.80 20.55
C ARG A 11 19.90 15.24 20.19
N GLU A 12 19.75 16.34 19.50
CA GLU A 12 18.48 16.87 19.03
C GLU A 12 17.84 15.90 18.00
N LEU A 13 18.61 15.45 17.03
CA LEU A 13 18.17 14.46 16.04
C LEU A 13 17.75 13.13 16.69
N ILE A 14 18.48 12.65 17.70
CA ILE A 14 18.10 11.44 18.44
C ILE A 14 16.81 11.68 19.25
N SER A 15 16.65 12.87 19.84
CA SER A 15 15.54 13.17 20.74
C SER A 15 14.21 13.35 20.00
N PHE A 16 14.22 13.99 18.83
CA PHE A 16 13.00 14.42 18.16
C PHE A 16 12.71 13.69 16.84
N ASP A 17 13.73 13.25 16.09
CA ASP A 17 13.53 12.70 14.73
C ASP A 17 13.72 11.19 14.65
N LEU A 18 14.65 10.63 15.42
CA LEU A 18 15.04 9.21 15.28
C LEU A 18 13.86 8.25 15.56
N PHE A 19 13.11 8.47 16.64
CA PHE A 19 12.04 7.58 17.05
C PHE A 19 10.79 7.71 16.18
N PRO A 20 10.32 8.92 15.81
CA PRO A 20 9.28 9.07 14.82
C PRO A 20 9.62 8.44 13.47
N LEU A 21 10.83 8.68 12.96
CA LEU A 21 11.27 8.15 11.66
C LEU A 21 11.42 6.62 11.70
N THR A 22 11.98 6.04 12.77
CA THR A 22 12.07 4.58 12.91
C THR A 22 10.69 3.94 13.01
N SER A 23 9.76 4.55 13.74
CA SER A 23 8.36 4.09 13.81
C SER A 23 7.69 4.11 12.44
N ALA A 24 7.83 5.22 11.71
CA ALA A 24 7.31 5.35 10.35
C ALA A 24 7.88 4.29 9.39
N ILE A 25 9.19 4.02 9.45
CA ILE A 25 9.85 2.99 8.64
C ILE A 25 9.35 1.60 9.03
N CYS A 26 9.19 1.30 10.31
CA CYS A 26 8.67 0.02 10.79
C CYS A 26 7.23 -0.22 10.29
N VAL A 27 6.37 0.77 10.40
CA VAL A 27 4.99 0.72 9.87
C VAL A 27 5.00 0.53 8.36
N ALA A 28 5.77 1.34 7.64
CA ALA A 28 5.86 1.28 6.19
C ALA A 28 6.34 -0.10 5.70
N LEU A 29 7.35 -0.69 6.34
CA LEU A 29 7.86 -2.01 6.01
C LEU A 29 6.85 -3.11 6.31
N SER A 30 6.29 -3.16 7.52
CA SER A 30 5.35 -4.20 7.93
C SER A 30 4.08 -4.16 7.07
N CYS A 31 3.47 -2.98 6.91
CA CYS A 31 2.29 -2.79 6.07
C CYS A 31 2.59 -3.06 4.59
N GLY A 32 3.67 -2.53 4.03
CA GLY A 32 4.05 -2.73 2.63
C GLY A 32 4.36 -4.19 2.30
N LEU A 33 4.96 -4.94 3.21
CA LEU A 33 5.22 -6.37 3.03
C LEU A 33 3.94 -7.21 3.01
N ILE A 34 2.99 -6.95 3.91
CA ILE A 34 1.69 -7.63 3.95
C ILE A 34 0.82 -7.19 2.78
N GLY A 35 0.81 -5.90 2.46
CA GLY A 35 0.03 -5.30 1.40
C GLY A 35 0.24 -5.93 0.02
N ASN A 36 1.44 -6.46 -0.27
CA ASN A 36 1.69 -7.19 -1.52
C ASN A 36 0.70 -8.36 -1.72
N HIS A 37 0.42 -9.13 -0.68
CA HIS A 37 -0.50 -10.26 -0.76
C HIS A 37 -1.96 -9.81 -0.80
N LEU A 38 -2.31 -8.70 -0.13
CA LEU A 38 -3.65 -8.12 -0.19
C LEU A 38 -3.98 -7.59 -1.59
N VAL A 39 -3.04 -6.88 -2.22
CA VAL A 39 -3.20 -6.37 -3.61
C VAL A 39 -3.35 -7.52 -4.60
N LEU A 40 -2.53 -8.58 -4.50
CA LEU A 40 -2.64 -9.75 -5.37
C LEU A 40 -3.96 -10.49 -5.23
N ARG A 41 -4.53 -10.54 -4.02
CA ARG A 41 -5.82 -11.17 -3.74
C ARG A 41 -7.03 -10.26 -3.98
N LYS A 42 -6.83 -9.03 -4.47
CA LYS A 42 -7.87 -8.00 -4.63
C LYS A 42 -8.59 -7.67 -3.31
N GLN A 43 -7.87 -7.72 -2.21
CA GLN A 43 -8.34 -7.44 -0.85
C GLN A 43 -7.68 -6.18 -0.27
N SER A 44 -7.29 -5.24 -1.11
CA SER A 44 -6.61 -4.01 -0.70
C SER A 44 -7.43 -3.15 0.27
N MET A 45 -8.76 -3.20 0.19
CA MET A 45 -9.65 -2.48 1.12
C MET A 45 -9.72 -3.10 2.53
N MET A 46 -9.05 -4.23 2.78
CA MET A 46 -9.07 -4.88 4.10
C MET A 46 -8.43 -3.99 5.17
N GLY A 47 -7.35 -3.29 4.84
CA GLY A 47 -6.71 -2.34 5.76
C GLY A 47 -7.67 -1.24 6.20
N ASP A 48 -8.40 -0.66 5.26
CA ASP A 48 -9.41 0.37 5.50
C ASP A 48 -10.57 -0.16 6.35
N ALA A 49 -11.11 -1.33 5.99
CA ALA A 49 -12.18 -1.98 6.75
C ALA A 49 -11.80 -2.25 8.20
N ILE A 50 -10.59 -2.73 8.46
CA ILE A 50 -10.09 -2.98 9.82
C ILE A 50 -9.89 -1.65 10.55
N SER A 51 -9.35 -0.64 9.88
CA SER A 51 -9.06 0.67 10.45
C SER A 51 -10.26 1.31 11.12
N HIS A 52 -11.35 1.33 10.43
CA HIS A 52 -12.57 1.92 10.96
C HIS A 52 -13.34 0.99 11.92
N ALA A 53 -13.18 -0.31 11.77
CA ALA A 53 -13.80 -1.30 12.63
C ALA A 53 -13.12 -1.45 14.00
N VAL A 54 -11.99 -0.83 14.23
CA VAL A 54 -11.32 -0.78 15.54
C VAL A 54 -12.09 0.06 16.54
N LEU A 55 -12.81 1.09 16.09
CA LEU A 55 -13.51 2.05 16.94
C LEU A 55 -14.48 1.41 17.95
N PRO A 56 -15.39 0.50 17.56
CA PRO A 56 -16.30 -0.12 18.54
C PRO A 56 -15.55 -0.95 19.61
N GLY A 57 -14.40 -1.53 19.23
CA GLY A 57 -13.58 -2.28 20.20
C GLY A 57 -12.89 -1.40 21.22
N LEU A 58 -12.39 -0.25 20.78
CA LEU A 58 -11.80 0.77 21.68
C LEU A 58 -12.83 1.27 22.69
N VAL A 59 -14.00 1.67 22.20
CA VAL A 59 -15.09 2.18 23.06
C VAL A 59 -15.60 1.08 24.00
N ALA A 60 -15.80 -0.15 23.51
CA ALA A 60 -16.21 -1.28 24.35
C ALA A 60 -15.19 -1.59 25.44
N ALA A 61 -13.91 -1.62 25.12
CA ALA A 61 -12.84 -1.86 26.08
C ALA A 61 -12.82 -0.77 27.17
N PHE A 62 -13.00 0.49 26.80
CA PHE A 62 -13.12 1.60 27.74
C PHE A 62 -14.32 1.45 28.64
N LEU A 63 -15.52 1.21 28.09
CA LEU A 63 -16.76 1.08 28.87
C LEU A 63 -16.71 -0.10 29.85
N LEU A 64 -16.07 -1.22 29.46
CA LEU A 64 -15.99 -2.41 30.31
C LEU A 64 -14.93 -2.29 31.41
N SER A 65 -13.82 -1.59 31.16
CA SER A 65 -12.71 -1.51 32.10
C SER A 65 -12.66 -0.20 32.88
N SER A 66 -13.36 0.84 32.42
CA SER A 66 -13.26 2.23 32.91
C SER A 66 -11.79 2.73 32.96
N SER A 67 -10.93 2.14 32.13
CA SER A 67 -9.49 2.40 32.11
C SER A 67 -9.03 2.81 30.71
N ARG A 68 -8.20 3.85 30.62
CA ARG A 68 -7.53 4.30 29.42
C ARG A 68 -6.14 3.73 29.25
N SER A 69 -5.85 2.57 29.91
CA SER A 69 -4.51 1.97 29.76
C SER A 69 -4.28 1.51 28.31
N PRO A 70 -3.11 1.78 27.72
CA PRO A 70 -2.80 1.41 26.33
C PRO A 70 -3.04 -0.09 26.05
N MET A 71 -2.73 -0.95 27.04
CA MET A 71 -2.90 -2.39 26.90
C MET A 71 -4.38 -2.81 26.75
N VAL A 72 -5.29 -2.21 27.52
CA VAL A 72 -6.72 -2.49 27.44
C VAL A 72 -7.28 -2.02 26.11
N MET A 73 -6.90 -0.81 25.67
CA MET A 73 -7.29 -0.25 24.39
C MET A 73 -6.80 -1.10 23.22
N PHE A 74 -5.55 -1.55 23.27
CA PHE A 74 -4.96 -2.43 22.26
C PHE A 74 -5.70 -3.76 22.17
N LEU A 75 -6.04 -4.38 23.30
CA LEU A 75 -6.81 -5.64 23.33
C LEU A 75 -8.22 -5.46 22.78
N GLY A 76 -8.90 -4.36 23.11
CA GLY A 76 -10.22 -4.02 22.55
C GLY A 76 -10.19 -3.82 21.03
N ALA A 77 -9.25 -3.03 20.57
CA ALA A 77 -8.99 -2.79 19.14
C ALA A 77 -8.71 -4.10 18.40
N GLY A 78 -7.84 -4.94 18.96
CA GLY A 78 -7.50 -6.25 18.40
C GLY A 78 -8.68 -7.20 18.35
N ALA A 79 -9.49 -7.27 19.40
CA ALA A 79 -10.69 -8.09 19.42
C ALA A 79 -11.69 -7.65 18.34
N SER A 80 -11.95 -6.36 18.21
CA SER A 80 -12.83 -5.81 17.18
C SER A 80 -12.32 -6.09 15.77
N ALA A 81 -11.01 -5.93 15.53
CA ALA A 81 -10.39 -6.25 14.25
C ALA A 81 -10.55 -7.73 13.89
N LEU A 82 -10.37 -8.66 14.86
CA LEU A 82 -10.59 -10.09 14.65
C LEU A 82 -12.06 -10.43 14.37
N ILE A 83 -12.99 -9.81 15.10
CA ILE A 83 -14.44 -9.98 14.86
C ILE A 83 -14.76 -9.49 13.44
N THR A 84 -14.23 -8.35 13.03
CA THR A 84 -14.44 -7.80 11.67
C THR A 84 -13.93 -8.76 10.60
N VAL A 85 -12.74 -9.30 10.76
CA VAL A 85 -12.18 -10.31 9.83
C VAL A 85 -13.09 -11.55 9.77
N ALA A 86 -13.57 -12.02 10.92
CA ALA A 86 -14.48 -13.16 10.97
C ALA A 86 -15.82 -12.87 10.29
N LEU A 87 -16.40 -11.67 10.50
CA LEU A 87 -17.63 -11.23 9.86
C LEU A 87 -17.48 -11.10 8.34
N ILE A 88 -16.38 -10.51 7.87
CA ILE A 88 -16.09 -10.41 6.42
C ILE A 88 -16.02 -11.81 5.80
N GLU A 89 -15.30 -12.74 6.41
CA GLU A 89 -15.20 -14.11 5.89
C GLU A 89 -16.54 -14.85 5.95
N LEU A 90 -17.35 -14.62 6.99
CA LEU A 90 -18.70 -15.17 7.13
C LEU A 90 -19.62 -14.66 6.02
N VAL A 91 -19.69 -13.33 5.82
CA VAL A 91 -20.54 -12.70 4.79
C VAL A 91 -20.11 -13.16 3.41
N LYS A 92 -18.81 -13.24 3.13
CA LYS A 92 -18.27 -13.72 1.87
C LYS A 92 -18.66 -15.18 1.59
N ARG A 93 -18.59 -16.05 2.59
CA ARG A 93 -18.93 -17.48 2.45
C ARG A 93 -20.43 -17.73 2.33
N LEU A 94 -21.23 -17.15 3.21
CA LEU A 94 -22.68 -17.34 3.23
C LEU A 94 -23.38 -16.59 2.10
N GLY A 95 -23.00 -15.33 1.88
CA GLY A 95 -23.63 -14.47 0.87
C GLY A 95 -23.13 -14.74 -0.56
N ARG A 96 -22.04 -15.51 -0.74
CA ARG A 96 -21.38 -15.71 -2.05
C ARG A 96 -21.12 -14.40 -2.79
N VAL A 97 -20.87 -13.32 -2.04
CA VAL A 97 -20.61 -11.98 -2.58
C VAL A 97 -19.13 -11.77 -2.85
N GLU A 98 -18.82 -10.81 -3.71
CA GLU A 98 -17.46 -10.41 -3.99
C GLU A 98 -16.76 -9.90 -2.71
N PRO A 99 -15.45 -10.21 -2.50
CA PRO A 99 -14.72 -9.78 -1.32
C PRO A 99 -14.83 -8.29 -1.01
N GLY A 100 -14.81 -7.42 -2.05
CA GLY A 100 -14.95 -5.97 -1.88
C GLY A 100 -16.31 -5.56 -1.30
N ALA A 101 -17.40 -6.17 -1.77
CA ALA A 101 -18.74 -5.89 -1.26
C ALA A 101 -18.91 -6.37 0.19
N ALA A 102 -18.40 -7.57 0.52
CA ALA A 102 -18.43 -8.07 1.90
C ALA A 102 -17.67 -7.15 2.86
N MET A 103 -16.48 -6.67 2.46
CA MET A 103 -15.70 -5.71 3.24
C MET A 103 -16.47 -4.40 3.44
N GLY A 104 -17.07 -3.83 2.37
CA GLY A 104 -17.84 -2.59 2.44
C GLY A 104 -19.03 -2.67 3.40
N VAL A 105 -19.80 -3.75 3.36
CA VAL A 105 -20.97 -3.93 4.26
C VAL A 105 -20.52 -4.06 5.72
N VAL A 106 -19.55 -4.94 6.00
CA VAL A 106 -19.08 -5.16 7.38
C VAL A 106 -18.43 -3.91 7.95
N PHE A 107 -17.61 -3.23 7.16
CA PHE A 107 -17.00 -1.95 7.54
C PHE A 107 -18.06 -0.91 7.94
N SER A 108 -19.08 -0.70 7.10
CA SER A 108 -20.10 0.29 7.36
C SER A 108 -20.89 -0.02 8.64
N VAL A 109 -21.22 -1.28 8.88
CA VAL A 109 -21.93 -1.71 10.11
C VAL A 109 -21.05 -1.54 11.33
N MET A 110 -19.81 -1.97 11.30
CA MET A 110 -18.87 -1.86 12.43
C MET A 110 -18.57 -0.39 12.75
N PHE A 111 -18.36 0.44 11.73
CA PHE A 111 -18.13 1.88 11.93
C PHE A 111 -19.34 2.56 12.54
N ALA A 112 -20.55 2.32 11.99
CA ALA A 112 -21.79 2.85 12.56
C ALA A 112 -22.01 2.44 14.02
N LEU A 113 -21.73 1.17 14.34
CA LEU A 113 -21.77 0.67 15.71
C LEU A 113 -20.78 1.42 16.61
N GLY A 114 -19.56 1.64 16.12
CA GLY A 114 -18.53 2.37 16.86
C GLY A 114 -18.92 3.82 17.16
N VAL A 115 -19.47 4.52 16.18
CA VAL A 115 -19.95 5.90 16.33
C VAL A 115 -21.13 5.95 17.34
N LEU A 116 -22.06 5.01 17.26
CA LEU A 116 -23.19 4.91 18.17
C LEU A 116 -22.74 4.68 19.62
N MET A 117 -21.77 3.79 19.82
CA MET A 117 -21.18 3.52 21.14
C MET A 117 -20.39 4.73 21.66
N LEU A 118 -19.67 5.43 20.78
CA LEU A 118 -18.92 6.65 21.12
C LEU A 118 -19.84 7.77 21.58
N GLU A 119 -20.96 7.98 20.89
CA GLU A 119 -21.96 8.98 21.26
C GLU A 119 -22.54 8.72 22.65
N GLN A 120 -22.84 7.44 22.95
CA GLN A 120 -23.28 7.05 24.30
C GLN A 120 -22.20 7.25 25.36
N ALA A 121 -20.95 6.94 25.05
CA ALA A 121 -19.83 7.14 25.97
C ALA A 121 -19.54 8.64 26.21
N SER A 122 -19.70 9.48 25.19
CA SER A 122 -19.51 10.94 25.29
C SER A 122 -20.57 11.62 26.15
N ALA A 123 -21.77 11.04 26.24
CA ALA A 123 -22.82 11.53 27.14
C ALA A 123 -22.41 11.49 28.63
N ASP A 124 -21.46 10.61 28.98
CA ASP A 124 -20.89 10.47 30.32
C ASP A 124 -19.60 11.32 30.54
N HIS A 125 -19.43 12.42 29.76
CA HIS A 125 -18.28 13.34 29.81
C HIS A 125 -16.90 12.73 29.47
N VAL A 126 -16.87 11.75 28.58
CA VAL A 126 -15.64 11.14 28.10
C VAL A 126 -15.27 11.71 26.74
N ASP A 127 -14.32 12.64 26.71
CA ASP A 127 -13.68 13.08 25.46
C ASP A 127 -12.72 11.96 24.96
N LEU A 128 -13.23 11.13 24.05
CA LEU A 128 -12.41 10.27 23.22
C LEU A 128 -12.11 11.07 21.94
N ASP A 129 -10.93 11.66 21.90
CA ASP A 129 -10.49 12.48 20.76
C ASP A 129 -10.33 11.61 19.50
N ALA A 130 -11.32 11.68 18.61
CA ALA A 130 -11.32 10.94 17.35
C ALA A 130 -10.17 11.40 16.43
N ASP A 131 -9.68 12.62 16.58
CA ASP A 131 -8.62 13.18 15.76
C ASP A 131 -7.28 12.47 16.04
N CYS A 132 -7.01 12.11 17.30
CA CYS A 132 -5.83 11.32 17.64
C CYS A 132 -5.80 9.95 16.95
N VAL A 133 -6.95 9.30 16.79
CA VAL A 133 -7.07 8.00 16.13
C VAL A 133 -6.88 8.11 14.62
N LEU A 134 -7.33 9.20 14.01
CA LEU A 134 -7.23 9.41 12.56
C LEU A 134 -5.82 9.85 12.12
N TYR A 135 -5.25 10.83 12.82
CA TYR A 135 -3.99 11.46 12.41
C TYR A 135 -2.76 10.83 13.06
N GLY A 136 -2.94 10.08 14.16
CA GLY A 136 -1.84 9.51 14.95
C GLY A 136 -1.09 10.56 15.76
N GLN A 137 -0.11 10.10 16.52
CA GLN A 137 0.71 10.93 17.40
C GLN A 137 2.21 10.77 17.10
N LEU A 138 2.57 10.62 15.82
CA LEU A 138 3.98 10.41 15.44
C LEU A 138 4.90 11.52 15.94
N GLU A 139 4.41 12.75 15.92
CA GLU A 139 5.14 13.96 16.31
C GLU A 139 5.32 14.08 17.82
N THR A 140 4.57 13.30 18.62
CA THR A 140 4.69 13.28 20.08
C THR A 140 5.65 12.20 20.61
N LEU A 141 6.20 11.39 19.71
CA LEU A 141 7.21 10.36 20.06
C LEU A 141 8.58 11.00 20.26
N PHE A 142 8.75 11.69 21.36
CA PHE A 142 10.06 12.24 21.71
C PHE A 142 10.77 11.40 22.77
N PHE A 143 12.09 11.47 22.75
CA PHE A 143 12.95 10.76 23.67
C PHE A 143 14.01 11.73 24.21
N VAL A 144 14.25 11.72 25.50
CA VAL A 144 15.30 12.55 26.10
C VAL A 144 16.64 11.83 25.97
N ALA A 145 17.38 12.21 24.90
CA ALA A 145 18.71 11.62 24.69
C ALA A 145 19.69 11.98 25.80
N PRO A 146 20.50 11.03 26.29
CA PRO A 146 21.51 11.30 27.28
C PRO A 146 22.64 12.19 26.72
N ASN A 147 23.38 12.82 27.60
CA ASN A 147 24.48 13.72 27.24
C ASN A 147 25.78 13.00 26.83
N GLN A 148 25.91 11.71 27.14
CA GLN A 148 27.13 10.92 26.92
C GLN A 148 26.84 9.65 26.15
N TRP A 149 27.76 9.27 25.26
CA TRP A 149 27.65 8.08 24.42
C TRP A 149 27.51 6.79 25.24
N ASP A 150 28.21 6.67 26.36
CA ASP A 150 28.19 5.48 27.23
C ASP A 150 26.81 5.24 27.86
N GLN A 151 26.04 6.31 28.04
CA GLN A 151 24.69 6.25 28.61
C GLN A 151 23.62 5.80 27.60
N LEU A 152 23.88 5.89 26.29
CA LEU A 152 22.93 5.46 25.26
C LEU A 152 22.58 3.97 25.36
N LEU A 153 23.54 3.13 25.78
CA LEU A 153 23.36 1.69 25.95
C LEU A 153 23.00 1.28 27.38
N SER A 154 22.77 2.24 28.26
CA SER A 154 22.38 1.94 29.64
C SER A 154 20.97 1.34 29.70
N ILE A 155 20.74 0.47 30.67
CA ILE A 155 19.41 -0.21 30.85
C ILE A 155 18.33 0.83 31.11
N ASP A 156 18.64 1.93 31.80
CA ASP A 156 17.67 2.98 32.08
C ASP A 156 17.27 3.75 30.82
N THR A 157 18.22 4.02 29.92
CA THR A 157 17.97 4.65 28.63
C THR A 157 17.15 3.73 27.70
N LEU A 158 17.44 2.43 27.70
CA LEU A 158 16.66 1.44 26.94
C LEU A 158 15.23 1.30 27.45
N ARG A 159 15.00 1.44 28.76
CA ARG A 159 13.65 1.46 29.34
C ARG A 159 12.88 2.75 29.07
N ALA A 160 13.57 3.83 28.77
CA ALA A 160 12.96 5.11 28.45
C ALA A 160 12.47 5.19 26.97
N ILE A 161 12.77 4.18 26.14
CA ILE A 161 12.28 4.13 24.75
C ILE A 161 10.75 4.05 24.77
N PRO A 162 10.05 4.86 23.95
CA PRO A 162 8.59 4.82 23.87
C PRO A 162 8.08 3.41 23.54
N THR A 163 7.05 2.97 24.28
CA THR A 163 6.50 1.61 24.12
C THR A 163 5.98 1.37 22.69
N GLN A 164 5.47 2.41 22.04
CA GLN A 164 5.00 2.36 20.65
C GLN A 164 6.12 1.92 19.69
N VAL A 165 7.33 2.46 19.87
CA VAL A 165 8.50 2.12 19.03
C VAL A 165 8.87 0.65 19.20
N THR A 166 8.95 0.16 20.44
CA THR A 166 9.29 -1.24 20.73
C THR A 166 8.23 -2.20 20.19
N THR A 167 6.94 -1.85 20.28
CA THR A 167 5.84 -2.60 19.71
C THR A 167 5.93 -2.69 18.19
N LEU A 168 6.22 -1.57 17.52
CA LEU A 168 6.35 -1.52 16.06
C LEU A 168 7.57 -2.28 15.55
N ILE A 169 8.70 -2.23 16.25
CA ILE A 169 9.87 -3.05 15.92
C ILE A 169 9.53 -4.53 16.09
N GLY A 170 8.90 -4.92 17.20
CA GLY A 170 8.44 -6.29 17.44
C GLY A 170 7.48 -6.79 16.37
N LEU A 171 6.52 -5.96 15.98
CA LEU A 171 5.59 -6.23 14.88
C LEU A 171 6.34 -6.44 13.54
N THR A 172 7.27 -5.56 13.22
CA THR A 172 8.04 -5.66 11.97
C THR A 172 8.83 -6.96 11.90
N VAL A 173 9.47 -7.33 13.00
CA VAL A 173 10.17 -8.62 13.13
C VAL A 173 9.20 -9.79 12.98
N LEU A 174 8.03 -9.74 13.63
CA LEU A 174 6.98 -10.75 13.51
C LEU A 174 6.51 -10.92 12.05
N VAL A 175 6.25 -9.81 11.35
CA VAL A 175 5.86 -9.81 9.93
C VAL A 175 6.96 -10.42 9.06
N LEU A 176 8.22 -10.08 9.31
CA LEU A 176 9.35 -10.67 8.58
C LEU A 176 9.44 -12.17 8.82
N ILE A 177 9.34 -12.63 10.05
CA ILE A 177 9.35 -14.06 10.39
C ILE A 177 8.17 -14.77 9.71
N PHE A 178 6.95 -14.22 9.84
CA PHE A 178 5.74 -14.75 9.20
C PHE A 178 5.93 -14.89 7.68
N LYS A 179 6.47 -13.87 7.04
CA LYS A 179 6.70 -13.85 5.60
C LYS A 179 7.78 -14.82 5.16
N LEU A 180 8.86 -14.94 5.92
CA LEU A 180 9.94 -15.89 5.61
C LEU A 180 9.49 -17.34 5.83
N ALA A 181 8.80 -17.62 6.94
CA ALA A 181 8.32 -18.94 7.29
C ALA A 181 7.25 -19.46 6.31
N LEU A 182 6.33 -18.60 5.89
CA LEU A 182 5.21 -18.97 5.02
C LEU A 182 5.36 -18.44 3.58
N HIS A 183 6.58 -18.14 3.15
CA HIS A 183 6.83 -17.55 1.81
C HIS A 183 6.25 -18.38 0.67
N LYS A 184 6.45 -19.70 0.72
CA LYS A 184 5.98 -20.64 -0.31
C LYS A 184 4.45 -20.75 -0.31
N GLU A 185 3.87 -20.94 0.86
CA GLU A 185 2.43 -21.10 1.07
C GLU A 185 1.67 -19.83 0.70
N LEU A 186 2.14 -18.68 1.15
CA LEU A 186 1.59 -17.36 0.81
C LEU A 186 1.64 -17.11 -0.70
N ARG A 187 2.73 -17.48 -1.36
CA ARG A 187 2.88 -17.32 -2.81
C ARG A 187 1.83 -18.15 -3.55
N ILE A 188 1.75 -19.46 -3.29
CA ILE A 188 0.84 -20.35 -4.01
C ILE A 188 -0.62 -19.97 -3.71
N ALA A 189 -0.96 -19.79 -2.43
CA ALA A 189 -2.33 -19.45 -2.03
C ALA A 189 -2.78 -18.05 -2.48
N SER A 190 -1.86 -17.13 -2.84
CA SER A 190 -2.22 -15.81 -3.35
C SER A 190 -2.51 -15.81 -4.84
N PHE A 191 -1.92 -16.72 -5.63
CA PHE A 191 -2.14 -16.82 -7.07
C PHE A 191 -3.26 -17.81 -7.41
N ASP A 192 -3.23 -18.99 -6.80
CA ASP A 192 -4.20 -20.06 -7.07
C ASP A 192 -4.50 -20.84 -5.80
N PRO A 193 -5.61 -20.50 -5.10
CA PRO A 193 -6.06 -21.24 -3.92
C PRO A 193 -6.43 -22.71 -4.22
N GLY A 194 -6.89 -23.02 -5.45
CA GLY A 194 -7.22 -24.39 -5.88
C GLY A 194 -5.95 -25.24 -5.97
N LEU A 195 -4.91 -24.73 -6.63
CA LEU A 195 -3.61 -25.40 -6.70
C LEU A 195 -2.98 -25.58 -5.31
N ALA A 196 -3.15 -24.61 -4.41
CA ALA A 196 -2.66 -24.71 -3.05
C ALA A 196 -3.27 -25.93 -2.34
N THR A 197 -4.58 -26.12 -2.45
CA THR A 197 -5.29 -27.25 -1.81
C THR A 197 -4.87 -28.61 -2.40
N THR A 198 -4.64 -28.70 -3.70
CA THR A 198 -4.16 -29.96 -4.33
C THR A 198 -2.73 -30.32 -3.90
N GLN A 199 -1.93 -29.33 -3.49
CA GLN A 199 -0.59 -29.53 -2.94
C GLN A 199 -0.59 -29.78 -1.40
N GLY A 200 -1.74 -29.94 -0.78
CA GLY A 200 -1.86 -30.17 0.65
C GLY A 200 -1.77 -28.91 1.51
N ILE A 201 -1.76 -27.71 0.90
CA ILE A 201 -1.73 -26.43 1.61
C ILE A 201 -3.17 -26.00 1.90
N HIS A 202 -3.49 -25.77 3.16
CA HIS A 202 -4.80 -25.26 3.57
C HIS A 202 -4.95 -23.77 3.23
N ALA A 203 -5.34 -23.47 1.96
CA ALA A 203 -5.45 -22.10 1.46
C ALA A 203 -6.34 -21.20 2.35
N GLY A 204 -7.40 -21.77 2.95
CA GLY A 204 -8.26 -21.05 3.90
C GLY A 204 -7.52 -20.61 5.16
N LEU A 205 -6.70 -21.49 5.75
CA LEU A 205 -5.88 -21.17 6.92
C LEU A 205 -4.87 -20.05 6.60
N ILE A 206 -4.17 -20.14 5.46
CA ILE A 206 -3.22 -19.11 5.02
C ILE A 206 -3.94 -17.76 4.82
N THR A 207 -5.16 -17.78 4.31
CA THR A 207 -5.96 -16.56 4.17
C THR A 207 -6.30 -15.94 5.54
N VAL A 208 -6.77 -16.75 6.50
CA VAL A 208 -7.09 -16.28 7.85
C VAL A 208 -5.82 -15.74 8.55
N LEU A 209 -4.70 -16.44 8.45
CA LEU A 209 -3.43 -15.98 9.03
C LEU A 209 -2.98 -14.65 8.43
N LEU A 210 -3.11 -14.48 7.11
CA LEU A 210 -2.80 -13.21 6.45
C LEU A 210 -3.71 -12.06 6.96
N MET A 211 -5.00 -12.35 7.14
CA MET A 211 -5.97 -11.37 7.67
C MET A 211 -5.65 -10.99 9.12
N ILE A 212 -5.31 -11.97 9.97
CA ILE A 212 -4.88 -11.74 11.35
C ILE A 212 -3.61 -10.86 11.38
N MET A 213 -2.63 -11.16 10.52
CA MET A 213 -1.43 -10.34 10.43
C MET A 213 -1.71 -8.92 9.92
N THR A 214 -2.66 -8.77 8.99
CA THR A 214 -3.11 -7.44 8.54
C THR A 214 -3.76 -6.66 9.67
N ALA A 215 -4.63 -7.31 10.45
CA ALA A 215 -5.26 -6.72 11.62
C ALA A 215 -4.23 -6.31 12.69
N ALA A 216 -3.26 -7.18 12.97
CA ALA A 216 -2.17 -6.87 13.89
C ALA A 216 -1.34 -5.65 13.41
N CYS A 217 -1.01 -5.59 12.11
CA CYS A 217 -0.33 -4.43 11.53
C CYS A 217 -1.15 -3.15 11.66
N ALA A 218 -2.45 -3.21 11.35
CA ALA A 218 -3.31 -2.05 11.45
C ALA A 218 -3.42 -1.54 12.90
N VAL A 219 -3.80 -2.41 13.84
CA VAL A 219 -4.03 -2.06 15.24
C VAL A 219 -2.76 -1.53 15.92
N ALA A 220 -1.63 -2.21 15.74
CA ALA A 220 -0.38 -1.79 16.38
C ALA A 220 0.19 -0.49 15.78
N SER A 221 -0.15 -0.18 14.53
CA SER A 221 0.32 1.04 13.87
C SER A 221 -0.56 2.25 14.16
N PHE A 222 -1.84 2.05 14.51
CA PHE A 222 -2.78 3.17 14.72
C PHE A 222 -2.35 4.15 15.80
N GLU A 223 -1.94 3.61 16.94
CA GLU A 223 -1.55 4.43 18.08
C GLU A 223 -0.39 5.39 17.74
N ALA A 224 0.55 4.94 16.90
CA ALA A 224 1.72 5.71 16.56
C ALA A 224 1.52 6.64 15.36
N VAL A 225 0.89 6.14 14.29
CA VAL A 225 0.91 6.84 12.98
C VAL A 225 -0.47 7.18 12.42
N GLY A 226 -1.53 6.77 13.10
CA GLY A 226 -2.92 6.98 12.68
C GLY A 226 -3.37 6.11 11.51
N SER A 227 -4.70 6.13 11.26
CA SER A 227 -5.32 5.27 10.26
C SER A 227 -4.94 5.62 8.81
N ILE A 228 -4.83 6.91 8.51
CA ILE A 228 -4.55 7.40 7.15
C ILE A 228 -3.22 6.84 6.61
N LEU A 229 -2.16 6.92 7.42
CA LEU A 229 -0.85 6.41 7.01
C LEU A 229 -0.84 4.89 6.88
N VAL A 230 -1.50 4.17 7.80
CA VAL A 230 -1.56 2.70 7.76
C VAL A 230 -2.23 2.22 6.48
N ILE A 231 -3.38 2.80 6.10
CA ILE A 231 -4.09 2.46 4.86
C ILE A 231 -3.21 2.73 3.65
N ALA A 232 -2.58 3.93 3.60
CA ALA A 232 -1.69 4.29 2.51
C ALA A 232 -0.51 3.32 2.38
N MET A 233 0.14 2.94 3.49
CA MET A 233 1.30 2.05 3.49
C MET A 233 0.94 0.58 3.20
N LEU A 234 -0.28 0.13 3.48
CA LEU A 234 -0.75 -1.19 3.08
C LEU A 234 -0.96 -1.31 1.57
N ILE A 235 -1.41 -0.24 0.91
CA ILE A 235 -1.85 -0.28 -0.48
C ILE A 235 -0.81 0.30 -1.43
N CYS A 236 -0.37 1.54 -1.20
CA CYS A 236 0.39 2.31 -2.18
C CYS A 236 1.75 1.70 -2.55
N PRO A 237 2.63 1.28 -1.61
CA PRO A 237 3.92 0.72 -1.97
C PRO A 237 3.77 -0.60 -2.75
N ALA A 238 2.80 -1.44 -2.36
CA ALA A 238 2.51 -2.70 -3.04
C ALA A 238 1.94 -2.48 -4.44
N ALA A 239 1.01 -1.53 -4.60
CA ALA A 239 0.44 -1.15 -5.90
C ALA A 239 1.50 -0.55 -6.83
N THR A 240 2.35 0.36 -6.32
CA THR A 240 3.48 0.94 -7.07
C THR A 240 4.41 -0.16 -7.58
N ALA A 241 4.79 -1.09 -6.72
CA ALA A 241 5.65 -2.21 -7.08
C ALA A 241 4.98 -3.13 -8.11
N ARG A 242 3.68 -3.41 -7.98
CA ARG A 242 2.91 -4.22 -8.92
C ARG A 242 2.84 -3.60 -10.31
N LEU A 243 2.72 -2.29 -10.40
CA LEU A 243 2.76 -1.57 -11.67
C LEU A 243 4.13 -1.68 -12.35
N CYS A 244 5.20 -1.78 -11.58
CA CYS A 244 6.58 -1.85 -12.10
C CYS A 244 7.01 -3.26 -12.52
N THR A 245 6.40 -4.34 -11.97
CA THR A 245 6.86 -5.71 -12.24
C THR A 245 5.76 -6.75 -12.06
N ASP A 246 5.84 -7.83 -12.85
CA ASP A 246 4.96 -9.00 -12.75
C ASP A 246 5.55 -10.14 -11.89
N ARG A 247 6.81 -10.03 -11.46
CA ARG A 247 7.49 -11.05 -10.65
C ARG A 247 7.30 -10.75 -9.18
N LEU A 248 6.64 -11.65 -8.42
CA LEU A 248 6.36 -11.48 -7.00
C LEU A 248 7.61 -11.17 -6.15
N SER A 249 8.72 -11.89 -6.37
CA SER A 249 9.95 -11.67 -5.62
C SER A 249 10.51 -10.25 -5.80
N THR A 250 10.45 -9.73 -7.03
CA THR A 250 10.86 -8.36 -7.36
C THR A 250 9.85 -7.35 -6.81
N GLN A 251 8.55 -7.65 -6.90
CA GLN A 251 7.48 -6.82 -6.35
C GLN A 251 7.65 -6.60 -4.85
N ILE A 252 7.95 -7.65 -4.09
CA ILE A 252 8.17 -7.57 -2.63
C ILE A 252 9.36 -6.66 -2.31
N LYS A 253 10.48 -6.81 -3.04
CA LYS A 253 11.67 -5.96 -2.83
C LYS A 253 11.40 -4.50 -3.17
N LEU A 254 10.78 -4.25 -4.32
CA LEU A 254 10.40 -2.90 -4.74
C LEU A 254 9.39 -2.26 -3.78
N SER A 255 8.39 -3.02 -3.32
CA SER A 255 7.42 -2.53 -2.33
C SER A 255 8.10 -2.11 -1.03
N ALA A 256 9.07 -2.87 -0.53
CA ALA A 256 9.84 -2.49 0.65
C ALA A 256 10.65 -1.19 0.42
N ILE A 257 11.29 -1.06 -0.75
CA ILE A 257 12.03 0.16 -1.12
C ILE A 257 11.07 1.36 -1.21
N PHE A 258 9.94 1.23 -1.90
CA PHE A 258 8.97 2.32 -2.01
C PHE A 258 8.34 2.68 -0.66
N ALA A 259 8.07 1.70 0.21
CA ALA A 259 7.56 1.94 1.55
C ALA A 259 8.55 2.77 2.39
N VAL A 260 9.81 2.34 2.45
CA VAL A 260 10.85 3.06 3.20
C VAL A 260 11.12 4.44 2.59
N SER A 261 11.23 4.53 1.27
CA SER A 261 11.47 5.83 0.61
C SER A 261 10.32 6.81 0.80
N SER A 262 9.06 6.35 0.77
CA SER A 262 7.91 7.23 1.03
C SER A 262 7.85 7.69 2.49
N ALA A 263 8.23 6.84 3.44
CA ALA A 263 8.33 7.23 4.85
C ALA A 263 9.41 8.30 5.06
N ILE A 264 10.63 8.07 4.53
CA ILE A 264 11.74 9.02 4.68
C ILE A 264 11.45 10.34 3.97
N ILE A 265 11.08 10.28 2.69
CA ILE A 265 10.82 11.49 1.89
C ILE A 265 9.64 12.27 2.47
N GLY A 266 8.55 11.59 2.84
CA GLY A 266 7.37 12.22 3.40
C GLY A 266 7.65 12.89 4.75
N TYR A 267 8.43 12.24 5.62
CA TYR A 267 8.85 12.80 6.89
C TYR A 267 9.71 14.06 6.70
N LEU A 268 10.72 13.99 5.83
CA LEU A 268 11.58 15.12 5.52
C LEU A 268 10.79 16.30 4.91
N LEU A 269 9.86 16.02 4.00
CA LEU A 269 9.02 17.07 3.43
C LEU A 269 8.11 17.70 4.50
N ALA A 270 7.57 16.92 5.43
CA ALA A 270 6.76 17.47 6.52
C ALA A 270 7.55 18.42 7.41
N SER A 271 8.84 18.15 7.62
CA SER A 271 9.73 18.98 8.43
C SER A 271 10.20 20.23 7.68
N PHE A 272 10.65 20.09 6.42
CA PHE A 272 11.31 21.19 5.69
C PHE A 272 10.35 22.09 4.89
N VAL A 273 9.21 21.57 4.39
CA VAL A 273 8.31 22.37 3.54
C VAL A 273 7.67 23.56 4.28
N PRO A 274 7.19 23.44 5.51
CA PRO A 274 6.65 24.57 6.26
C PRO A 274 7.66 25.69 6.44
N GLU A 275 8.90 25.36 6.77
CA GLU A 275 9.98 26.31 6.96
C GLU A 275 10.31 27.07 5.66
N MET A 276 10.40 26.36 4.52
CA MET A 276 10.65 26.96 3.21
C MET A 276 9.52 27.90 2.76
N LEU A 277 8.28 27.60 3.11
CA LEU A 277 7.11 28.39 2.72
C LEU A 277 6.73 29.46 3.75
N GLY A 278 7.47 29.57 4.86
CA GLY A 278 7.18 30.53 5.94
C GLY A 278 5.84 30.26 6.62
N MET A 279 5.39 29.01 6.69
CA MET A 279 4.13 28.64 7.35
C MET A 279 4.32 28.66 8.87
N PRO A 280 3.33 29.15 9.61
CA PRO A 280 3.43 29.24 11.08
C PRO A 280 3.22 27.91 11.80
N SER A 281 2.77 26.86 11.10
CA SER A 281 2.47 25.55 11.68
C SER A 281 3.21 24.43 10.93
N SER A 282 3.61 23.39 11.67
CA SER A 282 4.14 22.16 11.10
C SER A 282 3.07 21.41 10.32
N LEU A 283 3.47 20.69 9.27
CA LEU A 283 2.58 19.79 8.54
C LEU A 283 2.57 18.41 9.25
N ASN A 284 1.40 17.78 9.25
CA ASN A 284 1.28 16.43 9.77
C ASN A 284 2.15 15.44 8.98
N ALA A 285 3.10 14.79 9.66
CA ALA A 285 4.07 13.89 9.05
C ALA A 285 3.40 12.67 8.41
N ALA A 286 2.38 12.07 9.06
CA ALA A 286 1.66 10.92 8.55
C ALA A 286 0.89 11.26 7.26
N GLY A 287 0.24 12.43 7.21
CA GLY A 287 -0.44 12.94 6.01
C GLY A 287 0.52 13.15 4.85
N MET A 288 1.69 13.76 5.11
CA MET A 288 2.71 14.00 4.07
C MET A 288 3.30 12.69 3.53
N MET A 289 3.62 11.72 4.40
CA MET A 289 4.09 10.40 3.98
C MET A 289 3.05 9.66 3.13
N SER A 290 1.77 9.76 3.49
CA SER A 290 0.66 9.19 2.72
C SER A 290 0.54 9.83 1.34
N THR A 291 0.68 11.16 1.27
CA THR A 291 0.66 11.94 0.02
C THR A 291 1.81 11.53 -0.90
N VAL A 292 3.03 11.41 -0.37
CA VAL A 292 4.21 10.97 -1.13
C VAL A 292 4.01 9.53 -1.64
N SER A 293 3.50 8.64 -0.81
CA SER A 293 3.20 7.26 -1.20
C SER A 293 2.15 7.19 -2.33
N GLY A 294 1.09 8.01 -2.24
CA GLY A 294 0.09 8.16 -3.31
C GLY A 294 0.66 8.75 -4.60
N ALA A 295 1.53 9.76 -4.49
CA ALA A 295 2.22 10.33 -5.64
C ALA A 295 3.12 9.30 -6.35
N MET A 296 3.79 8.42 -5.62
CA MET A 296 4.57 7.32 -6.20
C MET A 296 3.69 6.35 -7.01
N VAL A 297 2.47 6.05 -6.54
CA VAL A 297 1.49 5.24 -7.32
C VAL A 297 1.13 5.97 -8.61
N ALA A 298 0.81 7.26 -8.55
CA ALA A 298 0.43 8.04 -9.71
C ALA A 298 1.56 8.11 -10.76
N ILE A 299 2.79 8.34 -10.31
CA ILE A 299 3.98 8.34 -11.18
C ILE A 299 4.18 6.95 -11.80
N ALA A 300 4.07 5.87 -11.02
CA ALA A 300 4.20 4.51 -11.53
C ALA A 300 3.08 4.17 -12.52
N ALA A 301 1.84 4.58 -12.27
CA ALA A 301 0.72 4.39 -13.19
C ALA A 301 0.93 5.13 -14.52
N ALA A 302 1.55 6.31 -14.50
CA ALA A 302 1.87 7.06 -15.70
C ALA A 302 3.09 6.48 -16.45
N ALA A 303 4.21 6.28 -15.76
CA ALA A 303 5.53 6.08 -16.35
C ALA A 303 6.07 4.64 -16.31
N SER A 304 5.40 3.70 -15.61
CA SER A 304 5.90 2.32 -15.47
C SER A 304 6.11 1.63 -16.83
N PRO A 305 7.23 0.90 -16.99
CA PRO A 305 7.53 0.19 -18.22
C PRO A 305 6.59 -0.99 -18.50
N SER A 306 6.05 -1.65 -17.44
CA SER A 306 5.21 -2.84 -17.57
C SER A 306 3.74 -2.51 -17.81
N HIS A 307 3.16 -1.66 -16.98
CA HIS A 307 1.72 -1.37 -16.96
C HIS A 307 1.37 0.11 -17.04
N GLY A 308 2.37 1.01 -17.22
CA GLY A 308 2.15 2.44 -17.29
C GLY A 308 1.32 2.87 -18.50
N LEU A 309 0.56 3.95 -18.35
CA LEU A 309 -0.28 4.51 -19.41
C LEU A 309 0.53 4.88 -20.66
N ILE A 310 1.73 5.41 -20.47
CA ILE A 310 2.65 5.78 -21.58
C ILE A 310 3.12 4.52 -22.32
N ALA A 311 3.53 3.47 -21.60
CA ALA A 311 3.95 2.21 -22.20
C ALA A 311 2.80 1.51 -22.94
N LYS A 312 1.60 1.50 -22.34
CA LYS A 312 0.38 0.96 -22.97
C LYS A 312 0.03 1.72 -24.25
N SER A 313 0.08 3.05 -24.23
CA SER A 313 -0.19 3.88 -25.40
C SER A 313 0.82 3.62 -26.53
N ARG A 314 2.13 3.52 -26.19
CA ARG A 314 3.18 3.18 -27.17
C ARG A 314 2.96 1.79 -27.76
N ARG A 315 2.67 0.80 -26.94
CA ARG A 315 2.41 -0.58 -27.39
C ARG A 315 1.17 -0.66 -28.28
N GLN A 316 0.08 0.04 -27.92
CA GLN A 316 -1.12 0.11 -28.75
C GLN A 316 -0.86 0.76 -30.11
N ARG A 317 -0.05 1.85 -30.15
CA ARG A 317 0.34 2.50 -31.41
C ARG A 317 1.18 1.56 -32.28
N SER A 318 2.15 0.85 -31.68
CA SER A 318 2.96 -0.15 -32.40
C SER A 318 2.09 -1.28 -32.95
N LEU A 319 1.19 -1.84 -32.13
CA LEU A 319 0.30 -2.93 -32.53
C LEU A 319 -0.65 -2.48 -33.66
N ARG A 320 -1.24 -1.30 -33.55
CA ARG A 320 -2.10 -0.75 -34.62
C ARG A 320 -1.34 -0.59 -35.95
N ARG A 321 -0.05 -0.18 -35.90
CA ARG A 321 0.79 -0.12 -37.09
C ARG A 321 1.05 -1.50 -37.69
N SER A 322 1.38 -2.50 -36.86
CA SER A 322 1.60 -3.87 -37.34
C SER A 322 0.35 -4.44 -38.01
N ILE A 323 -0.82 -4.29 -37.36
CA ILE A 323 -2.10 -4.72 -37.92
C ILE A 323 -2.38 -4.00 -39.24
N ALA A 324 -2.17 -2.69 -39.34
CA ALA A 324 -2.40 -1.95 -40.55
C ALA A 324 -1.47 -2.38 -41.71
N ILE A 325 -0.23 -2.76 -41.40
CA ILE A 325 0.71 -3.29 -42.40
C ILE A 325 0.25 -4.69 -42.84
N GLU A 326 -0.14 -5.57 -41.93
CA GLU A 326 -0.65 -6.92 -42.25
C GLU A 326 -1.94 -6.84 -43.10
N ASP A 327 -2.86 -5.94 -42.76
CA ASP A 327 -4.06 -5.70 -43.53
C ASP A 327 -3.75 -5.16 -44.94
N LEU A 328 -2.78 -4.24 -45.06
CA LEU A 328 -2.32 -3.74 -46.37
C LEU A 328 -1.75 -4.85 -47.23
N ILE A 329 -0.87 -5.68 -46.69
CA ILE A 329 -0.29 -6.81 -47.41
C ILE A 329 -1.40 -7.80 -47.82
N GLY A 330 -2.32 -8.13 -46.92
CA GLY A 330 -3.44 -9.02 -47.19
C GLY A 330 -4.40 -8.49 -48.29
N THR A 331 -4.63 -7.17 -48.34
CA THR A 331 -5.45 -6.56 -49.41
C THR A 331 -4.70 -6.54 -50.74
N LEU A 332 -3.42 -6.24 -50.78
CA LEU A 332 -2.58 -6.28 -51.98
C LEU A 332 -2.52 -7.70 -52.53
N TYR A 333 -2.33 -8.72 -51.69
CA TYR A 333 -2.31 -10.12 -52.09
C TYR A 333 -3.64 -10.55 -52.73
N ARG A 334 -4.79 -10.22 -52.09
CA ARG A 334 -6.11 -10.52 -52.68
C ARG A 334 -6.36 -9.78 -54.02
N ALA A 335 -5.90 -8.53 -54.12
CA ALA A 335 -6.01 -7.77 -55.36
C ALA A 335 -5.18 -8.44 -56.49
N SER A 336 -4.00 -8.95 -56.18
CA SER A 336 -3.16 -9.67 -57.15
C SER A 336 -3.82 -11.00 -57.63
N GLU A 337 -4.45 -11.77 -56.73
CA GLU A 337 -5.20 -12.98 -57.07
C GLU A 337 -6.40 -12.70 -57.97
N MET A 338 -7.07 -11.56 -57.78
CA MET A 338 -8.21 -11.15 -58.58
C MET A 338 -7.83 -10.49 -59.92
N GLY A 339 -6.53 -10.38 -60.24
CA GLY A 339 -6.04 -9.78 -61.48
C GLY A 339 -6.32 -8.28 -61.61
N ILE A 340 -6.54 -7.57 -60.51
CA ILE A 340 -6.81 -6.13 -60.48
C ILE A 340 -5.48 -5.38 -60.64
N THR A 341 -5.19 -4.95 -61.87
CA THR A 341 -3.93 -4.23 -62.22
C THR A 341 -4.03 -2.72 -62.19
N ARG A 342 -5.17 -2.15 -61.75
CA ARG A 342 -5.36 -0.68 -61.76
C ARG A 342 -5.43 -0.08 -60.36
N SER A 343 -4.51 0.83 -60.14
CA SER A 343 -4.44 1.83 -59.03
C SER A 343 -4.79 1.28 -57.64
N PRO A 344 -3.83 0.59 -56.99
CA PRO A 344 -4.06 -0.03 -55.68
C PRO A 344 -4.45 0.98 -54.59
N THR A 345 -4.02 2.23 -54.68
CA THR A 345 -4.25 3.27 -53.66
C THR A 345 -5.72 3.61 -53.48
N THR A 346 -6.49 3.77 -54.56
CA THR A 346 -7.95 4.08 -54.47
C THR A 346 -8.77 2.91 -53.98
N THR A 347 -8.39 1.69 -54.29
CA THR A 347 -9.10 0.47 -53.83
C THR A 347 -8.79 0.22 -52.36
N ILE A 348 -7.57 0.52 -51.90
CA ILE A 348 -7.12 0.39 -50.51
C ILE A 348 -7.80 1.46 -49.62
N GLU A 349 -7.91 2.71 -50.10
CA GLU A 349 -8.61 3.79 -49.38
C GLU A 349 -10.09 3.50 -49.20
N LEU A 350 -10.75 2.87 -50.17
CA LEU A 350 -12.17 2.49 -50.16
C LEU A 350 -12.45 1.27 -49.25
N THR A 351 -11.51 0.33 -49.14
CA THR A 351 -11.70 -0.89 -48.33
C THR A 351 -11.18 -0.78 -46.91
N MET A 352 -10.20 0.04 -46.67
CA MET A 352 -9.59 0.22 -45.37
C MET A 352 -9.81 1.68 -44.91
N HIS A 353 -10.64 1.87 -43.89
CA HIS A 353 -10.77 3.16 -43.19
C HIS A 353 -9.48 3.55 -42.44
N ILE A 354 -8.32 3.55 -43.09
CA ILE A 354 -7.03 3.89 -42.51
C ILE A 354 -6.83 5.41 -42.66
N LYS A 355 -6.89 6.11 -41.53
CA LYS A 355 -6.71 7.58 -41.48
C LYS A 355 -5.35 8.10 -41.98
N ASP A 356 -4.33 7.25 -42.10
CA ASP A 356 -2.95 7.62 -42.47
C ASP A 356 -2.30 6.56 -43.38
N LEU A 357 -2.95 6.22 -44.48
CA LEU A 357 -2.48 5.21 -45.44
C LEU A 357 -1.01 5.45 -45.90
N ASN A 358 -0.66 6.70 -46.17
CA ASN A 358 0.70 7.07 -46.59
C ASN A 358 1.78 6.70 -45.53
N GLN A 359 1.45 6.83 -44.23
CA GLN A 359 2.39 6.44 -43.18
C GLN A 359 2.54 4.93 -43.06
N VAL A 360 1.48 4.17 -43.34
CA VAL A 360 1.50 2.71 -43.33
C VAL A 360 2.29 2.19 -44.52
N ILE A 361 2.11 2.76 -45.73
CA ILE A 361 2.88 2.42 -46.91
C ILE A 361 4.37 2.68 -46.68
N GLN A 362 4.75 3.87 -46.22
CA GLN A 362 6.16 4.19 -45.90
C GLN A 362 6.74 3.27 -44.82
N ALA A 363 5.95 2.82 -43.87
CA ALA A 363 6.41 1.89 -42.84
C ALA A 363 6.58 0.47 -43.40
N ALA A 364 5.74 0.04 -44.34
CA ALA A 364 5.88 -1.23 -45.03
C ALA A 364 7.08 -1.25 -46.00
N GLU A 365 7.34 -0.15 -46.71
CA GLU A 365 8.53 0.04 -47.54
C GLU A 365 9.83 -0.01 -46.73
N ARG A 366 9.88 0.60 -45.56
CA ARG A 366 11.05 0.53 -44.66
C ARG A 366 11.36 -0.85 -44.13
N GLN A 367 10.39 -1.76 -44.18
CA GLN A 367 10.54 -3.16 -43.76
C GLN A 367 10.77 -4.10 -44.95
N ASP A 368 11.00 -3.58 -46.15
CA ASP A 368 11.16 -4.33 -47.41
C ASP A 368 9.97 -5.29 -47.72
N LEU A 369 8.80 -5.00 -47.16
CA LEU A 369 7.60 -5.83 -47.34
C LEU A 369 6.79 -5.43 -48.59
N VAL A 370 6.95 -4.20 -49.07
CA VAL A 370 6.28 -3.67 -50.26
C VAL A 370 7.26 -2.79 -51.03
N ILE A 371 7.40 -3.03 -52.33
CA ILE A 371 8.20 -2.21 -53.24
C ILE A 371 7.26 -1.30 -54.01
N ASN A 372 7.48 -0.01 -53.97
CA ASN A 372 6.72 0.95 -54.76
C ASN A 372 7.35 1.02 -56.18
N HIS A 373 6.64 0.47 -57.16
CA HIS A 373 6.99 0.56 -58.59
C HIS A 373 6.18 1.63 -59.29
#